data_fac36d1a7dc3cbac46f662d1890f33a8
#
_entry.id   fac36d1a7dc3cbac46f662d1890f33a8
#
_cell.length_a   1.000
_cell.length_b   1.000
_cell.length_c   1.000
_cell.angle_alpha   90.00
_cell.angle_beta   90.00
_cell.angle_gamma   90.00
#
_symmetry.space_group_name_H-M   'P 1'
#
loop_
_entity.id
_entity.type
_entity.pdbx_description
1 polymer ?
#
loop_
_entity_poly.entity_id
_entity_poly.type
_entity_poly.pdbx_seq_one_letter_code
_entity_poly.pdbx_strand_id
1 'polypeptide(L)'
;MKKLICLKEVEELCKKGLKVFNIEEGTIITPSAKDFAKNNSIEFVVGCQCSNAVQNTTQDTTCNSGSKAPIDSDLIYSVLQKMISNGNFNEFLGKFMKEQNYLSETDSCGFKVIRGNTVKFEALDTGNPADAGKVYYQELIGADSGSPMNAGFMTIERCNFDWDVGIHEIYYIIEGTLTVTINGKVYTAYPGDSIYAPKGSKVAWGSPDKVKVFYVTY
;
A
#
# COMPACT_ATOMS: atom_id res chain seq x y z
N MET A 1 23.70 28.05 6.06
CA MET A 1 22.58 28.95 5.72
C MET A 1 21.67 28.20 4.76
N LYS A 2 20.36 28.18 5.00
CA LYS A 2 19.43 27.55 4.06
C LYS A 2 19.34 28.39 2.79
N LYS A 3 19.62 27.81 1.63
CA LYS A 3 19.56 28.50 0.32
C LYS A 3 18.10 28.65 -0.08
N LEU A 4 17.72 29.84 -0.55
CA LEU A 4 16.39 30.16 -1.02
C LEU A 4 16.43 30.33 -2.54
N ILE A 5 15.57 29.64 -3.28
CA ILE A 5 15.43 29.75 -4.73
C ILE A 5 14.18 30.54 -5.04
N CYS A 6 14.35 31.67 -5.73
CA CYS A 6 13.31 32.57 -6.15
C CYS A 6 12.99 32.38 -7.65
N LEU A 7 11.83 32.93 -8.09
CA LEU A 7 11.37 32.88 -9.47
C LEU A 7 12.44 33.33 -10.49
N LYS A 8 13.17 34.39 -10.20
CA LYS A 8 14.21 34.94 -11.11
C LYS A 8 15.32 33.95 -11.44
N GLU A 9 15.74 33.13 -10.48
CA GLU A 9 16.79 32.13 -10.71
C GLU A 9 16.33 31.01 -11.62
N VAL A 10 15.06 30.63 -11.54
CA VAL A 10 14.45 29.63 -12.41
C VAL A 10 14.21 30.17 -13.82
N GLU A 11 13.83 31.45 -13.95
CA GLU A 11 13.69 32.15 -15.24
C GLU A 11 15.03 32.25 -15.98
N GLU A 12 16.13 32.55 -15.26
CA GLU A 12 17.45 32.61 -15.87
C GLU A 12 17.92 31.27 -16.42
N LEU A 13 17.61 30.18 -15.74
CA LEU A 13 17.92 28.84 -16.21
C LEU A 13 17.07 28.46 -17.43
N CYS A 14 15.80 28.80 -17.42
CA CYS A 14 14.93 28.63 -18.57
C CYS A 14 15.46 29.34 -19.81
N LYS A 15 15.93 30.57 -19.66
CA LYS A 15 16.57 31.35 -20.74
C LYS A 15 17.86 30.70 -21.27
N LYS A 16 18.57 29.96 -20.45
CA LYS A 16 19.77 29.17 -20.81
C LYS A 16 19.44 27.81 -21.43
N GLY A 17 18.16 27.46 -21.56
CA GLY A 17 17.70 26.20 -22.16
C GLY A 17 17.90 24.97 -21.26
N LEU A 18 18.20 25.17 -19.96
CA LEU A 18 18.40 24.10 -19.02
C LEU A 18 17.04 23.66 -18.45
N LYS A 19 16.78 22.35 -18.47
CA LYS A 19 15.54 21.74 -17.95
C LYS A 19 15.68 21.09 -16.58
N VAL A 20 16.89 21.10 -16.02
CA VAL A 20 17.18 20.50 -14.71
C VAL A 20 17.86 21.53 -13.82
N PHE A 21 17.31 21.72 -12.62
CA PHE A 21 17.89 22.58 -11.57
C PHE A 21 18.40 21.72 -10.42
N ASN A 22 19.73 21.63 -10.29
CA ASN A 22 20.32 20.93 -9.16
C ASN A 22 20.26 21.79 -7.90
N ILE A 23 19.67 21.27 -6.85
CA ILE A 23 19.49 21.92 -5.54
C ILE A 23 20.20 21.13 -4.44
N GLU A 24 20.63 21.82 -3.40
CA GLU A 24 21.21 21.23 -2.20
C GLU A 24 20.09 20.80 -1.24
N GLU A 25 20.35 19.75 -0.45
CA GLU A 25 19.42 19.29 0.56
C GLU A 25 19.09 20.41 1.58
N GLY A 26 17.81 20.64 1.85
CA GLY A 26 17.33 21.71 2.71
C GLY A 26 17.15 23.07 2.04
N THR A 27 17.27 23.15 0.71
CA THR A 27 16.96 24.37 -0.07
C THR A 27 15.46 24.65 -0.05
N ILE A 28 15.09 25.92 0.19
CA ILE A 28 13.70 26.36 0.16
C ILE A 28 13.38 26.93 -1.23
N ILE A 29 12.36 26.41 -1.88
CA ILE A 29 11.90 26.89 -3.20
C ILE A 29 10.58 27.64 -3.00
N THR A 30 10.51 28.86 -3.51
CA THR A 30 9.27 29.66 -3.40
C THR A 30 8.14 29.05 -4.25
N PRO A 31 6.85 29.22 -3.84
CA PRO A 31 5.72 28.71 -4.61
C PRO A 31 5.72 29.17 -6.07
N SER A 32 6.00 30.46 -6.31
CA SER A 32 6.08 31.01 -7.67
C SER A 32 7.19 30.39 -8.52
N ALA A 33 8.32 30.02 -7.91
CA ALA A 33 9.40 29.31 -8.60
C ALA A 33 9.01 27.87 -8.97
N LYS A 34 8.24 27.20 -8.11
CA LYS A 34 7.70 25.86 -8.39
C LYS A 34 6.69 25.88 -9.54
N ASP A 35 5.78 26.84 -9.52
CA ASP A 35 4.74 26.97 -10.56
C ASP A 35 5.37 27.30 -11.93
N PHE A 36 6.36 28.18 -11.96
CA PHE A 36 7.10 28.50 -13.19
C PHE A 36 7.88 27.31 -13.72
N ALA A 37 8.56 26.56 -12.85
CA ALA A 37 9.30 25.36 -13.24
C ALA A 37 8.36 24.31 -13.83
N LYS A 38 7.20 24.06 -13.20
CA LYS A 38 6.17 23.12 -13.68
C LYS A 38 5.65 23.51 -15.08
N ASN A 39 5.37 24.80 -15.29
CA ASN A 39 4.85 25.30 -16.56
C ASN A 39 5.88 25.25 -17.71
N ASN A 40 7.17 25.22 -17.39
CA ASN A 40 8.26 25.20 -18.37
C ASN A 40 9.00 23.84 -18.42
N SER A 41 8.46 22.80 -17.80
CA SER A 41 9.05 21.45 -17.73
C SER A 41 10.49 21.46 -17.20
N ILE A 42 10.72 22.20 -16.11
CA ILE A 42 11.99 22.26 -15.38
C ILE A 42 11.87 21.41 -14.12
N GLU A 43 12.81 20.48 -13.93
CA GLU A 43 12.86 19.61 -12.76
C GLU A 43 13.90 20.08 -11.76
N PHE A 44 13.55 20.02 -10.47
CA PHE A 44 14.48 20.22 -9.35
C PHE A 44 15.05 18.88 -8.90
N VAL A 45 16.37 18.71 -9.01
CA VAL A 45 17.07 17.50 -8.60
C VAL A 45 17.97 17.81 -7.42
N VAL A 46 17.80 17.09 -6.33
CA VAL A 46 18.71 17.17 -5.16
C VAL A 46 19.96 16.34 -5.47
N GLY A 47 21.07 17.01 -5.75
CA GLY A 47 22.31 16.35 -6.13
C GLY A 47 23.48 16.70 -5.22
N CYS A 48 24.25 15.69 -4.82
CA CYS A 48 25.61 15.90 -4.30
C CYS A 48 26.54 16.29 -5.45
N GLN A 49 27.33 17.34 -5.24
CA GLN A 49 28.38 17.77 -6.19
C GLN A 49 29.41 16.64 -6.37
N CYS A 50 29.52 16.13 -7.58
CA CYS A 50 30.75 15.51 -8.04
C CYS A 50 31.24 16.27 -9.25
N SER A 51 32.37 16.96 -9.08
CA SER A 51 33.12 17.70 -10.09
C SER A 51 33.62 16.76 -11.19
N ASN A 52 33.58 17.26 -12.42
CA ASN A 52 34.15 16.67 -13.63
C ASN A 52 35.60 16.26 -13.48
N ALA A 53 35.93 15.03 -13.81
CA ALA A 53 37.19 14.68 -14.47
C ALA A 53 37.01 13.39 -15.28
N VAL A 54 37.22 13.52 -16.58
CA VAL A 54 37.36 12.44 -17.55
C VAL A 54 38.63 11.66 -17.23
N GLN A 55 38.61 10.33 -17.15
CA GLN A 55 39.52 9.43 -17.87
C GLN A 55 39.25 7.95 -17.53
N ASN A 56 39.38 7.15 -18.61
CA ASN A 56 39.37 5.69 -18.66
C ASN A 56 40.29 5.01 -17.64
N THR A 57 39.90 3.88 -17.10
CA THR A 57 40.52 2.54 -17.28
C THR A 57 39.91 1.52 -16.33
N THR A 58 39.77 0.33 -16.88
CA THR A 58 39.50 -1.02 -16.39
C THR A 58 39.88 -1.38 -14.94
N GLN A 59 39.06 -2.32 -14.43
CA GLN A 59 39.30 -3.44 -13.50
C GLN A 59 38.85 -3.30 -12.04
N ASP A 60 37.91 -4.24 -11.78
CA ASP A 60 37.71 -5.07 -10.58
C ASP A 60 38.02 -4.51 -9.18
N THR A 61 37.05 -4.49 -8.34
CA THR A 61 36.94 -5.33 -7.14
C THR A 61 35.75 -4.87 -6.25
N THR A 62 34.91 -5.84 -5.87
CA THR A 62 33.93 -5.89 -4.79
C THR A 62 34.10 -4.85 -3.67
N CYS A 63 33.02 -4.09 -3.39
CA CYS A 63 32.63 -3.71 -2.03
C CYS A 63 31.13 -3.41 -1.97
N ASN A 64 30.47 -4.15 -1.12
CA ASN A 64 29.08 -4.15 -0.77
C ASN A 64 28.76 -2.93 0.10
N SER A 65 27.90 -2.03 -0.38
CA SER A 65 27.14 -1.11 0.48
C SER A 65 25.95 -0.56 -0.31
N GLY A 66 24.74 -0.86 0.18
CA GLY A 66 23.47 -0.63 -0.47
C GLY A 66 23.16 0.85 -0.75
N SER A 67 23.54 1.30 -1.93
CA SER A 67 22.95 2.48 -2.56
C SER A 67 21.94 1.99 -3.60
N LYS A 68 20.67 2.38 -3.46
CA LYS A 68 19.66 2.19 -4.50
C LYS A 68 20.13 2.98 -5.74
N ALA A 69 20.75 2.28 -6.68
CA ALA A 69 21.00 2.83 -8.01
C ALA A 69 19.66 3.18 -8.65
N PRO A 70 19.54 4.28 -9.41
CA PRO A 70 18.33 4.55 -10.17
C PRO A 70 18.08 3.36 -11.09
N ILE A 71 16.85 2.85 -11.04
CA ILE A 71 16.43 1.71 -11.85
C ILE A 71 16.47 2.17 -13.30
N ASP A 72 17.35 1.56 -14.10
CA ASP A 72 17.47 1.85 -15.52
C ASP A 72 16.25 1.29 -16.27
N SER A 73 15.44 2.21 -16.82
CA SER A 73 14.22 1.86 -17.55
C SER A 73 14.50 0.98 -18.76
N ASP A 74 15.65 1.17 -19.42
CA ASP A 74 16.05 0.39 -20.61
C ASP A 74 16.43 -1.03 -20.22
N LEU A 75 17.05 -1.20 -19.04
CA LEU A 75 17.35 -2.51 -18.49
C LEU A 75 16.05 -3.27 -18.15
N ILE A 76 15.08 -2.60 -17.49
CA ILE A 76 13.78 -3.20 -17.19
C ILE A 76 13.10 -3.62 -18.49
N TYR A 77 13.06 -2.73 -19.49
CA TYR A 77 12.42 -3.02 -20.77
C TYR A 77 13.08 -4.21 -21.49
N SER A 78 14.41 -4.28 -21.49
CA SER A 78 15.14 -5.37 -22.10
C SER A 78 14.91 -6.72 -21.39
N VAL A 79 14.81 -6.72 -20.05
CA VAL A 79 14.49 -7.91 -19.26
C VAL A 79 13.07 -8.37 -19.53
N LEU A 80 12.09 -7.45 -19.55
CA LEU A 80 10.69 -7.77 -19.86
C LEU A 80 10.55 -8.34 -21.28
N GLN A 81 11.22 -7.75 -22.28
CA GLN A 81 11.22 -8.29 -23.65
C GLN A 81 11.80 -9.71 -23.72
N LYS A 82 12.92 -9.98 -23.02
CA LYS A 82 13.48 -11.34 -22.92
C LYS A 82 12.53 -12.32 -22.25
N MET A 83 11.83 -11.89 -21.19
CA MET A 83 10.84 -12.74 -20.52
C MET A 83 9.65 -13.07 -21.42
N ILE A 84 9.18 -12.09 -22.20
CA ILE A 84 8.09 -12.28 -23.18
C ILE A 84 8.55 -13.25 -24.30
N SER A 85 9.74 -13.03 -24.87
CA SER A 85 10.26 -13.85 -25.99
C SER A 85 10.54 -15.29 -25.57
N ASN A 86 10.91 -15.53 -24.32
CA ASN A 86 11.19 -16.87 -23.78
C ASN A 86 9.94 -17.57 -23.22
N GLY A 87 8.74 -16.94 -23.31
CA GLY A 87 7.51 -17.49 -22.77
C GLY A 87 7.38 -17.48 -21.22
N ASN A 88 8.39 -16.99 -20.52
CA ASN A 88 8.47 -17.00 -19.05
C ASN A 88 7.67 -15.86 -18.40
N PHE A 89 7.19 -14.89 -19.21
CA PHE A 89 6.45 -13.74 -18.72
C PHE A 89 5.11 -14.13 -18.09
N ASN A 90 4.39 -15.07 -18.69
CA ASN A 90 3.12 -15.55 -18.14
C ASN A 90 3.32 -16.33 -16.84
N GLU A 91 4.42 -17.09 -16.71
CA GLU A 91 4.77 -17.79 -15.48
C GLU A 91 5.17 -16.80 -14.38
N PHE A 92 5.95 -15.78 -14.71
CA PHE A 92 6.31 -14.69 -13.81
C PHE A 92 5.07 -13.94 -13.31
N LEU A 93 4.18 -13.52 -14.23
CA LEU A 93 2.90 -12.89 -13.87
C LEU A 93 2.04 -13.82 -13.02
N GLY A 94 2.00 -15.11 -13.34
CA GLY A 94 1.25 -16.11 -12.57
C GLY A 94 1.76 -16.25 -11.14
N LYS A 95 3.08 -16.24 -10.93
CA LYS A 95 3.70 -16.24 -9.58
C LYS A 95 3.42 -14.92 -8.86
N PHE A 96 3.66 -13.79 -9.52
CA PHE A 96 3.43 -12.46 -8.96
C PHE A 96 1.96 -12.24 -8.57
N MET A 97 1.02 -12.67 -9.43
CA MET A 97 -0.41 -12.59 -9.16
C MET A 97 -0.91 -13.59 -8.11
N LYS A 98 -0.19 -14.72 -7.92
CA LYS A 98 -0.51 -15.68 -6.85
C LYS A 98 -0.09 -15.21 -5.47
N GLU A 99 0.96 -14.40 -5.38
CA GLU A 99 1.45 -13.86 -4.11
C GLU A 99 0.66 -12.64 -3.63
N GLN A 100 -0.15 -12.01 -4.50
CA GLN A 100 -0.97 -10.87 -4.10
C GLN A 100 -2.40 -11.29 -3.81
N ASN A 101 -2.83 -11.05 -2.58
CA ASN A 101 -4.19 -11.33 -2.14
C ASN A 101 -5.22 -10.31 -2.67
N TYR A 102 -4.77 -9.20 -3.22
CA TYR A 102 -5.61 -8.17 -3.84
C TYR A 102 -4.80 -7.25 -4.77
N LEU A 103 -5.47 -6.58 -5.69
CA LEU A 103 -4.87 -5.51 -6.49
C LEU A 103 -4.98 -4.19 -5.75
N SER A 104 -3.91 -3.42 -5.76
CA SER A 104 -3.88 -2.08 -5.18
C SER A 104 -3.00 -1.13 -5.98
N GLU A 105 -3.35 0.15 -5.93
CA GLU A 105 -2.55 1.27 -6.42
C GLU A 105 -2.03 2.03 -5.20
N THR A 106 -0.74 2.31 -5.16
CA THR A 106 -0.11 2.98 -4.02
C THR A 106 0.71 4.17 -4.51
N ASP A 107 0.48 5.34 -3.91
CA ASP A 107 1.29 6.53 -4.14
C ASP A 107 2.54 6.53 -3.27
N SER A 108 3.53 7.34 -3.65
CA SER A 108 4.79 7.51 -2.92
C SER A 108 4.64 8.01 -1.48
N CYS A 109 3.53 8.72 -1.19
CA CYS A 109 3.19 9.17 0.16
C CYS A 109 2.55 8.09 1.05
N GLY A 110 2.34 6.86 0.52
CA GLY A 110 1.68 5.76 1.23
C GLY A 110 0.16 5.72 1.04
N PHE A 111 -0.43 6.67 0.30
CA PHE A 111 -1.85 6.58 -0.07
C PHE A 111 -2.09 5.33 -0.90
N LYS A 112 -3.12 4.55 -0.55
CA LYS A 112 -3.39 3.25 -1.16
C LYS A 112 -4.87 3.11 -1.52
N VAL A 113 -5.14 2.68 -2.74
CA VAL A 113 -6.48 2.28 -3.19
C VAL A 113 -6.47 0.78 -3.44
N ILE A 114 -7.33 0.04 -2.73
CA ILE A 114 -7.45 -1.40 -2.86
C ILE A 114 -8.71 -1.73 -3.66
N ARG A 115 -8.58 -2.60 -4.66
CA ARG A 115 -9.70 -3.04 -5.49
C ARG A 115 -10.45 -4.18 -4.81
N GLY A 116 -11.51 -3.85 -4.08
CA GLY A 116 -12.24 -4.77 -3.21
C GLY A 116 -12.81 -6.01 -3.92
N ASN A 117 -13.09 -5.92 -5.24
CA ASN A 117 -13.56 -7.05 -6.05
C ASN A 117 -12.44 -8.04 -6.42
N THR A 118 -11.18 -7.71 -6.16
CA THR A 118 -10.02 -8.57 -6.44
C THR A 118 -9.49 -9.29 -5.20
N VAL A 119 -10.08 -9.01 -4.03
CA VAL A 119 -9.63 -9.55 -2.75
C VAL A 119 -9.87 -11.05 -2.69
N LYS A 120 -8.80 -11.79 -2.43
CA LYS A 120 -8.83 -13.23 -2.16
C LYS A 120 -8.88 -13.43 -0.65
N PHE A 121 -9.83 -14.19 -0.21
CA PHE A 121 -10.05 -14.45 1.20
C PHE A 121 -9.30 -15.70 1.65
N GLU A 122 -8.83 -15.68 2.88
CA GLU A 122 -8.22 -16.81 3.58
C GLU A 122 -9.18 -17.32 4.66
N ALA A 123 -9.15 -18.63 4.91
CA ALA A 123 -9.97 -19.21 5.96
C ALA A 123 -9.49 -18.72 7.33
N LEU A 124 -10.41 -18.24 8.16
CA LEU A 124 -10.15 -17.93 9.56
C LEU A 124 -10.29 -19.19 10.41
N ASP A 125 -9.26 -19.49 11.19
CA ASP A 125 -9.37 -20.50 12.23
C ASP A 125 -10.09 -19.89 13.45
N THR A 126 -11.34 -20.32 13.68
CA THR A 126 -12.14 -19.88 14.82
C THR A 126 -11.83 -20.69 16.10
N GLY A 127 -10.94 -21.68 16.02
CA GLY A 127 -10.69 -22.64 17.09
C GLY A 127 -11.72 -23.77 17.18
N ASN A 128 -12.77 -23.74 16.35
CA ASN A 128 -13.81 -24.78 16.28
C ASN A 128 -13.81 -25.46 14.91
N PRO A 129 -13.48 -26.76 14.82
CA PRO A 129 -13.46 -27.48 13.54
C PRO A 129 -14.81 -27.49 12.79
N ALA A 130 -15.93 -27.31 13.50
CA ALA A 130 -17.25 -27.25 12.88
C ALA A 130 -17.48 -26.01 12.01
N ASP A 131 -16.66 -24.98 12.18
CA ASP A 131 -16.71 -23.73 11.43
C ASP A 131 -15.70 -23.65 10.28
N ALA A 132 -14.93 -24.72 10.09
CA ALA A 132 -13.96 -24.80 8.99
C ALA A 132 -14.64 -24.54 7.63
N GLY A 133 -14.08 -23.58 6.88
CA GLY A 133 -14.61 -23.18 5.57
C GLY A 133 -15.89 -22.36 5.62
N LYS A 134 -16.25 -21.77 6.76
CA LYS A 134 -17.42 -20.88 6.90
C LYS A 134 -17.07 -19.44 7.24
N VAL A 135 -15.87 -19.20 7.77
CA VAL A 135 -15.37 -17.88 8.10
C VAL A 135 -14.11 -17.61 7.31
N TYR A 136 -14.10 -16.50 6.61
CA TYR A 136 -12.96 -16.07 5.82
C TYR A 136 -12.66 -14.61 6.08
N TYR A 137 -11.40 -14.23 5.99
CA TYR A 137 -10.96 -12.85 6.11
C TYR A 137 -9.85 -12.52 5.14
N GLN A 138 -9.58 -11.25 4.95
CA GLN A 138 -8.38 -10.74 4.33
C GLN A 138 -8.04 -9.39 4.94
N GLU A 139 -6.88 -9.33 5.57
CA GLU A 139 -6.32 -8.05 6.01
C GLU A 139 -5.81 -7.26 4.81
N LEU A 140 -6.19 -6.00 4.72
CA LEU A 140 -5.88 -5.10 3.61
C LEU A 140 -4.87 -4.04 4.01
N ILE A 141 -4.93 -3.62 5.26
CA ILE A 141 -4.07 -2.61 5.89
C ILE A 141 -3.65 -3.15 7.24
N GLY A 142 -2.39 -3.06 7.58
CA GLY A 142 -1.84 -3.53 8.84
C GLY A 142 -0.41 -3.06 9.04
N ALA A 143 0.30 -3.70 9.93
CA ALA A 143 1.67 -3.37 10.30
C ALA A 143 2.63 -3.34 9.10
N ASP A 144 2.44 -4.22 8.13
CA ASP A 144 3.25 -4.27 6.89
C ASP A 144 3.11 -3.00 6.04
N SER A 145 1.99 -2.28 6.21
CA SER A 145 1.73 -0.99 5.57
C SER A 145 2.20 0.19 6.43
N GLY A 146 2.83 -0.05 7.59
CA GLY A 146 3.21 0.97 8.56
C GLY A 146 2.00 1.60 9.29
N SER A 147 0.84 0.97 9.23
CA SER A 147 -0.38 1.46 9.88
C SER A 147 -0.44 1.03 11.36
N PRO A 148 -0.84 1.91 12.28
CA PRO A 148 -1.13 1.54 13.66
C PRO A 148 -2.47 0.79 13.81
N MET A 149 -3.27 0.73 12.76
CA MET A 149 -4.56 0.07 12.70
C MET A 149 -4.48 -1.10 11.73
N ASN A 150 -5.25 -2.16 11.98
CA ASN A 150 -5.52 -3.18 10.98
C ASN A 150 -6.92 -2.96 10.40
N ALA A 151 -7.09 -3.21 9.12
CA ALA A 151 -8.38 -3.14 8.46
C ALA A 151 -8.49 -4.18 7.37
N GLY A 152 -9.67 -4.74 7.20
CA GLY A 152 -9.88 -5.79 6.21
C GLY A 152 -11.34 -6.13 5.98
N PHE A 153 -11.54 -7.16 5.19
CA PHE A 153 -12.86 -7.77 5.00
C PHE A 153 -12.95 -9.10 5.72
N MET A 154 -14.13 -9.41 6.21
CA MET A 154 -14.48 -10.73 6.75
C MET A 154 -15.83 -11.17 6.19
N THR A 155 -15.97 -12.47 5.97
CA THR A 155 -17.26 -13.11 5.62
C THR A 155 -17.53 -14.24 6.59
N ILE A 156 -18.80 -14.37 7.01
CA ILE A 156 -19.30 -15.45 7.86
C ILE A 156 -20.48 -16.08 7.17
N GLU A 157 -20.51 -17.40 7.03
CA GLU A 157 -21.57 -18.13 6.37
C GLU A 157 -22.11 -19.25 7.26
N ARG A 158 -23.38 -19.12 7.68
CA ARG A 158 -24.16 -20.14 8.40
C ARG A 158 -23.44 -20.77 9.59
N CYS A 159 -22.81 -19.93 10.40
CA CYS A 159 -22.16 -20.37 11.65
C CYS A 159 -22.23 -19.28 12.71
N ASN A 160 -21.94 -19.70 13.96
CA ASN A 160 -21.66 -18.81 15.07
C ASN A 160 -20.40 -19.31 15.76
N PHE A 161 -19.51 -18.41 16.11
CA PHE A 161 -18.27 -18.73 16.81
C PHE A 161 -17.98 -17.72 17.90
N ASP A 162 -17.43 -18.22 19.01
CA ASP A 162 -17.03 -17.39 20.14
C ASP A 162 -15.74 -16.63 19.81
N TRP A 163 -15.65 -15.40 20.28
CA TRP A 163 -14.51 -14.54 20.06
C TRP A 163 -14.20 -13.68 21.28
N ASP A 164 -12.96 -13.75 21.74
CA ASP A 164 -12.43 -12.84 22.75
C ASP A 164 -11.83 -11.61 22.07
N VAL A 165 -12.46 -10.46 22.19
CA VAL A 165 -12.05 -9.19 21.59
C VAL A 165 -10.76 -8.71 22.25
N GLY A 166 -9.62 -8.96 21.62
CA GLY A 166 -8.29 -8.66 22.16
C GLY A 166 -7.88 -7.20 22.10
N ILE A 167 -8.43 -6.46 21.14
CA ILE A 167 -8.21 -5.02 20.85
C ILE A 167 -9.55 -4.39 20.49
N HIS A 168 -9.62 -3.07 20.38
CA HIS A 168 -10.86 -2.42 19.94
C HIS A 168 -11.18 -2.75 18.49
N GLU A 169 -12.41 -3.09 18.20
CA GLU A 169 -12.85 -3.50 16.87
C GLU A 169 -14.09 -2.71 16.44
N ILE A 170 -14.10 -2.28 15.18
CA ILE A 170 -15.25 -1.66 14.52
C ILE A 170 -15.59 -2.50 13.30
N TYR A 171 -16.89 -2.77 13.10
CA TYR A 171 -17.40 -3.49 11.95
C TYR A 171 -18.42 -2.64 11.23
N TYR A 172 -18.34 -2.60 9.91
CA TYR A 172 -19.35 -2.02 9.04
C TYR A 172 -19.92 -3.12 8.16
N ILE A 173 -21.25 -3.28 8.18
CA ILE A 173 -21.93 -4.33 7.43
C ILE A 173 -22.12 -3.87 5.99
N ILE A 174 -21.51 -4.61 5.04
CA ILE A 174 -21.58 -4.35 3.61
C ILE A 174 -22.77 -5.09 2.99
N GLU A 175 -22.88 -6.39 3.30
CA GLU A 175 -23.89 -7.28 2.74
C GLU A 175 -24.34 -8.30 3.79
N GLY A 176 -25.60 -8.73 3.71
CA GLY A 176 -26.15 -9.82 4.53
C GLY A 176 -26.52 -9.42 5.94
N THR A 177 -26.53 -10.38 6.85
CA THR A 177 -26.97 -10.16 8.24
C THR A 177 -25.91 -10.65 9.21
N LEU A 178 -25.40 -9.74 10.06
CA LEU A 178 -24.51 -10.09 11.17
C LEU A 178 -25.30 -10.24 12.45
N THR A 179 -25.07 -11.32 13.18
CA THR A 179 -25.57 -11.49 14.54
C THR A 179 -24.41 -11.47 15.52
N VAL A 180 -24.62 -10.82 16.66
CA VAL A 180 -23.65 -10.73 17.75
C VAL A 180 -24.36 -11.11 19.04
N THR A 181 -23.90 -12.16 19.70
CA THR A 181 -24.38 -12.51 21.02
C THR A 181 -23.39 -12.02 22.08
N ILE A 182 -23.87 -11.23 23.01
CA ILE A 182 -23.09 -10.74 24.16
C ILE A 182 -23.97 -10.75 25.40
N ASN A 183 -23.46 -11.31 26.51
CA ASN A 183 -24.18 -11.41 27.78
C ASN A 183 -25.57 -12.08 27.63
N GLY A 184 -25.68 -13.10 26.77
CA GLY A 184 -26.92 -13.83 26.50
C GLY A 184 -27.95 -13.06 25.62
N LYS A 185 -27.64 -11.84 25.18
CA LYS A 185 -28.50 -11.08 24.29
C LYS A 185 -27.95 -11.09 22.87
N VAL A 186 -28.83 -11.32 21.90
CA VAL A 186 -28.51 -11.26 20.48
C VAL A 186 -28.83 -9.88 19.93
N TYR A 187 -27.86 -9.30 19.24
CA TYR A 187 -27.99 -8.09 18.45
C TYR A 187 -27.89 -8.47 16.98
N THR A 188 -28.70 -7.86 16.13
CA THR A 188 -28.69 -8.09 14.69
C THR A 188 -28.36 -6.79 13.98
N ALA A 189 -27.45 -6.85 13.03
CA ALA A 189 -27.03 -5.72 12.22
C ALA A 189 -27.18 -6.04 10.72
N TYR A 190 -27.55 -5.02 9.95
CA TYR A 190 -27.87 -5.09 8.54
C TYR A 190 -26.96 -4.17 7.72
N PRO A 191 -26.95 -4.26 6.38
CA PRO A 191 -26.14 -3.39 5.53
C PRO A 191 -26.35 -1.90 5.86
N GLY A 192 -25.23 -1.19 6.10
CA GLY A 192 -25.23 0.20 6.55
C GLY A 192 -25.07 0.40 8.06
N ASP A 193 -25.29 -0.65 8.85
CA ASP A 193 -25.06 -0.58 10.30
C ASP A 193 -23.58 -0.69 10.65
N SER A 194 -23.22 -0.16 11.82
CA SER A 194 -21.89 -0.27 12.40
C SER A 194 -21.95 -0.83 13.81
N ILE A 195 -20.98 -1.65 14.15
CA ILE A 195 -20.81 -2.23 15.48
C ILE A 195 -19.45 -1.81 16.03
N TYR A 196 -19.42 -1.44 17.29
CA TYR A 196 -18.21 -1.22 18.06
C TYR A 196 -18.12 -2.29 19.15
N ALA A 197 -17.04 -3.08 19.11
CA ALA A 197 -16.70 -4.09 20.11
C ALA A 197 -15.49 -3.60 20.92
N PRO A 198 -15.67 -3.21 22.19
CA PRO A 198 -14.57 -2.77 23.02
C PRO A 198 -13.68 -3.96 23.41
N LYS A 199 -12.37 -3.68 23.54
CA LYS A 199 -11.39 -4.64 24.05
C LYS A 199 -11.87 -5.29 25.34
N GLY A 200 -11.71 -6.61 25.43
CA GLY A 200 -12.12 -7.43 26.59
C GLY A 200 -13.55 -7.93 26.51
N SER A 201 -14.31 -7.57 25.47
CA SER A 201 -15.63 -8.16 25.24
C SER A 201 -15.51 -9.64 24.87
N LYS A 202 -16.45 -10.45 25.37
CA LYS A 202 -16.63 -11.83 24.93
C LYS A 202 -17.92 -11.91 24.14
N VAL A 203 -17.81 -12.20 22.87
CA VAL A 203 -18.92 -12.19 21.93
C VAL A 203 -18.99 -13.48 21.15
N ALA A 204 -20.18 -13.85 20.67
CA ALA A 204 -20.29 -14.82 19.59
C ALA A 204 -20.73 -14.09 18.32
N TRP A 205 -19.86 -14.12 17.34
CA TRP A 205 -20.14 -13.61 15.98
C TRP A 205 -20.87 -14.66 15.17
N GLY A 206 -21.82 -14.25 14.32
CA GLY A 206 -22.50 -15.20 13.48
C GLY A 206 -23.26 -14.59 12.34
N SER A 207 -23.77 -15.46 11.47
CA SER A 207 -24.70 -15.11 10.40
C SER A 207 -25.66 -16.27 10.15
N PRO A 208 -26.99 -16.01 10.01
CA PRO A 208 -27.95 -17.05 9.66
C PRO A 208 -27.77 -17.54 8.21
N ASP A 209 -27.29 -16.68 7.32
CA ASP A 209 -27.03 -16.98 5.91
C ASP A 209 -25.58 -16.69 5.56
N LYS A 210 -25.31 -15.48 5.10
CA LYS A 210 -24.00 -14.97 4.77
C LYS A 210 -23.93 -13.48 5.09
N VAL A 211 -22.81 -13.06 5.62
CA VAL A 211 -22.51 -11.65 5.84
C VAL A 211 -21.13 -11.32 5.29
N LYS A 212 -20.99 -10.08 4.79
CA LYS A 212 -19.70 -9.47 4.48
C LYS A 212 -19.58 -8.17 5.25
N VAL A 213 -18.50 -8.02 5.95
CA VAL A 213 -18.20 -6.83 6.76
C VAL A 213 -16.85 -6.26 6.39
N PHE A 214 -16.69 -4.96 6.59
CA PHE A 214 -15.40 -4.30 6.69
C PHE A 214 -15.11 -4.10 8.17
N TYR A 215 -13.92 -4.52 8.60
CA TYR A 215 -13.50 -4.34 9.99
C TYR A 215 -12.29 -3.42 10.10
N VAL A 216 -12.18 -2.73 11.22
CA VAL A 216 -11.01 -1.97 11.66
C VAL A 216 -10.71 -2.34 13.10
N THR A 217 -9.44 -2.57 13.42
CA THR A 217 -8.96 -2.87 14.77
C THR A 217 -7.79 -1.97 15.15
N TYR A 218 -7.66 -1.58 16.44
CA TYR A 218 -6.60 -0.67 16.90
C TYR A 218 -6.32 -0.78 18.41
#